data_6063b07a043e33d9c6a671ad4c882d55
#
_entry.id   6063b07a043e33d9c6a671ad4c882d55
#
_cell.length_a   1.000
_cell.length_b   1.000
_cell.length_c   1.000
_cell.angle_alpha   90.00
_cell.angle_beta   90.00
_cell.angle_gamma   90.00
#
_symmetry.space_group_name_H-M   'P 1'
#
loop_
_entity.id
_entity.type
_entity.pdbx_description
1 polymer ?
#
loop_
_entity_poly.entity_id
_entity_poly.type
_entity_poly.pdbx_seq_one_letter_code
_entity_poly.pdbx_strand_id
1 'polypeptide(L)'
;MLKKARACFDFVRDNPSPRVATAYRGTDQEHIVDDSHPESWDAGGIGDFVRETGIADYLAELFESNHIWYFLDEYFTKEGGRTAYTPWHQDHSVIPIGGMQWVNLWISFESLPAHNCLDVVRGSHLGKLYNGASYRNADDLTDPLHKGSEFERLPDIRADLARDPSSWDVATYDLEPGDVLFFHPCALHGGGPTDEQTPNRHTMVLRFFGDDAVYSPLPHTNFNNGGGMWSFLESVEPGAPFRSKKYYQLR
;
A
#
# COMPACT_ATOMS: atom_id res chain seq x y z
N MET A 1 -8.25 2.83 -20.46
CA MET A 1 -7.51 3.08 -19.21
C MET A 1 -6.70 1.87 -18.78
N LEU A 2 -7.26 0.66 -18.60
CA LEU A 2 -6.56 -0.55 -18.13
C LEU A 2 -5.26 -0.85 -18.93
N LYS A 3 -5.31 -0.77 -20.26
CA LYS A 3 -4.11 -0.98 -21.12
C LYS A 3 -2.97 0.00 -20.79
N LYS A 4 -3.28 1.26 -20.43
CA LYS A 4 -2.27 2.23 -20.03
C LYS A 4 -1.71 1.91 -18.65
N ALA A 5 -2.58 1.58 -17.68
CA ALA A 5 -2.15 1.12 -16.36
C ALA A 5 -1.20 -0.08 -16.46
N ARG A 6 -1.55 -1.06 -17.30
CA ARG A 6 -0.69 -2.23 -17.54
C ARG A 6 0.66 -1.85 -18.17
N ALA A 7 0.69 -0.90 -19.09
CA ALA A 7 1.95 -0.43 -19.67
C ALA A 7 2.85 0.25 -18.63
N CYS A 8 2.27 1.00 -17.66
CA CYS A 8 3.02 1.55 -16.54
C CYS A 8 3.59 0.46 -15.64
N PHE A 9 2.78 -0.56 -15.33
CA PHE A 9 3.23 -1.72 -14.55
C PHE A 9 4.40 -2.44 -15.26
N ASP A 10 4.23 -2.76 -16.54
CA ASP A 10 5.25 -3.46 -17.33
C ASP A 10 6.54 -2.66 -17.42
N PHE A 11 6.45 -1.32 -17.54
CA PHE A 11 7.64 -0.45 -17.51
C PHE A 11 8.42 -0.60 -16.20
N VAL A 12 7.74 -0.55 -15.05
CA VAL A 12 8.41 -0.67 -13.74
C VAL A 12 9.00 -2.06 -13.55
N ARG A 13 8.27 -3.11 -13.90
CA ARG A 13 8.79 -4.49 -13.85
C ARG A 13 10.07 -4.64 -14.67
N ASP A 14 10.12 -4.05 -15.86
CA ASP A 14 11.24 -4.16 -16.79
C ASP A 14 12.38 -3.16 -16.47
N ASN A 15 12.11 -2.14 -15.64
CA ASN A 15 13.06 -1.12 -15.19
C ASN A 15 12.97 -0.94 -13.66
N PRO A 16 13.39 -1.95 -12.86
CA PRO A 16 13.27 -1.90 -11.41
C PRO A 16 13.96 -0.69 -10.81
N SER A 17 13.31 -0.06 -9.82
CA SER A 17 13.88 1.08 -9.11
C SER A 17 15.02 0.65 -8.18
N PRO A 18 15.84 1.60 -7.69
CA PRO A 18 16.84 1.31 -6.65
C PRO A 18 16.22 0.80 -5.32
N ARG A 19 14.90 0.88 -5.16
CA ARG A 19 14.17 0.47 -3.96
C ARG A 19 13.48 -0.89 -4.10
N VAL A 20 13.63 -1.55 -5.26
CA VAL A 20 13.06 -2.88 -5.47
C VAL A 20 13.48 -3.84 -4.36
N ALA A 21 12.53 -4.53 -3.80
CA ALA A 21 12.71 -5.48 -2.71
C ALA A 21 12.13 -6.84 -3.08
N THR A 22 12.65 -7.87 -2.41
CA THR A 22 12.14 -9.23 -2.51
C THR A 22 11.61 -9.64 -1.14
N ALA A 23 10.30 -9.80 -1.05
CA ALA A 23 9.67 -10.37 0.14
C ALA A 23 9.90 -11.88 0.19
N TYR A 24 10.11 -12.45 1.37
CA TYR A 24 10.33 -13.88 1.63
C TYR A 24 11.45 -14.52 0.78
N ARG A 25 12.54 -13.77 0.60
CA ARG A 25 13.66 -14.14 -0.25
C ARG A 25 14.20 -15.54 0.01
N GLY A 26 14.38 -16.32 -1.05
CA GLY A 26 14.93 -17.68 -0.99
C GLY A 26 13.94 -18.75 -0.58
N THR A 27 12.66 -18.43 -0.52
CA THR A 27 11.58 -19.39 -0.30
C THR A 27 10.75 -19.57 -1.58
N ASP A 28 9.88 -20.57 -1.61
CA ASP A 28 8.91 -20.75 -2.70
C ASP A 28 7.75 -19.72 -2.66
N GLN A 29 7.75 -18.87 -1.64
CA GLN A 29 6.78 -17.78 -1.45
C GLN A 29 7.34 -16.41 -1.86
N GLU A 30 8.52 -16.38 -2.44
CA GLU A 30 9.20 -15.17 -2.87
C GLU A 30 8.35 -14.35 -3.85
N HIS A 31 8.34 -13.03 -3.68
CA HIS A 31 7.74 -12.11 -4.63
C HIS A 31 8.42 -10.73 -4.60
N ILE A 32 8.19 -9.95 -5.66
CA ILE A 32 8.84 -8.66 -5.84
C ILE A 32 7.88 -7.53 -5.47
N VAL A 33 8.44 -6.54 -4.77
CA VAL A 33 7.80 -5.26 -4.44
C VAL A 33 8.73 -4.13 -4.90
N ASP A 34 8.20 -3.16 -5.63
CA ASP A 34 8.97 -2.01 -6.09
C ASP A 34 8.24 -0.69 -5.79
N ASP A 35 8.84 0.13 -4.93
CA ASP A 35 8.46 1.52 -4.68
C ASP A 35 9.07 2.40 -5.77
N SER A 36 8.46 2.47 -6.93
CA SER A 36 9.08 2.99 -8.15
C SER A 36 9.13 4.51 -8.25
N HIS A 37 8.28 5.21 -7.50
CA HIS A 37 8.28 6.67 -7.55
C HIS A 37 9.62 7.28 -7.05
N PRO A 38 10.19 8.33 -7.66
CA PRO A 38 9.60 9.15 -8.75
C PRO A 38 9.93 8.65 -10.17
N GLU A 39 10.69 7.59 -10.34
CA GLU A 39 11.19 7.12 -11.63
C GLU A 39 10.04 6.74 -12.60
N SER A 40 8.96 6.22 -12.06
CA SER A 40 7.76 5.83 -12.83
C SER A 40 6.96 7.02 -13.36
N TRP A 41 7.05 8.19 -12.71
CA TRP A 41 6.16 9.34 -12.98
C TRP A 41 6.25 9.82 -14.43
N ASP A 42 7.45 10.13 -14.90
CA ASP A 42 7.64 10.60 -16.27
C ASP A 42 7.94 9.44 -17.23
N ALA A 43 9.00 8.68 -16.98
CA ALA A 43 9.46 7.63 -17.87
C ALA A 43 8.49 6.45 -17.95
N GLY A 44 7.85 6.09 -16.83
CA GLY A 44 6.86 5.01 -16.74
C GLY A 44 5.46 5.41 -17.22
N GLY A 45 5.22 6.70 -17.48
CA GLY A 45 3.93 7.21 -17.95
C GLY A 45 2.82 7.27 -16.88
N ILE A 46 3.16 7.08 -15.61
CA ILE A 46 2.19 7.17 -14.50
C ILE A 46 1.58 8.56 -14.41
N GLY A 47 2.37 9.62 -14.60
CA GLY A 47 1.86 10.99 -14.56
C GLY A 47 0.77 11.26 -15.60
N ASP A 48 0.94 10.78 -16.81
CA ASP A 48 -0.06 10.89 -17.87
C ASP A 48 -1.28 10.01 -17.58
N PHE A 49 -1.05 8.76 -17.16
CA PHE A 49 -2.13 7.85 -16.77
C PHE A 49 -3.02 8.48 -15.69
N VAL A 50 -2.43 8.96 -14.60
CA VAL A 50 -3.16 9.56 -13.47
C VAL A 50 -3.96 10.78 -13.90
N ARG A 51 -3.39 11.69 -14.72
CA ARG A 51 -4.10 12.87 -15.21
C ARG A 51 -5.28 12.52 -16.11
N GLU A 52 -5.13 11.51 -16.96
CA GLU A 52 -6.17 11.08 -17.90
C GLU A 52 -7.34 10.35 -17.22
N THR A 53 -7.15 9.80 -16.02
CA THR A 53 -8.22 9.10 -15.29
C THR A 53 -9.29 10.02 -14.71
N GLY A 54 -8.97 11.31 -14.51
CA GLY A 54 -9.83 12.22 -13.74
C GLY A 54 -9.89 11.90 -12.25
N ILE A 55 -9.01 11.04 -11.75
CA ILE A 55 -9.03 10.59 -10.36
C ILE A 55 -8.91 11.75 -9.35
N ALA A 56 -8.19 12.81 -9.71
CA ALA A 56 -8.01 13.96 -8.82
C ALA A 56 -9.34 14.66 -8.50
N ASP A 57 -10.23 14.81 -9.49
CA ASP A 57 -11.55 15.41 -9.27
C ASP A 57 -12.44 14.52 -8.43
N TYR A 58 -12.42 13.21 -8.68
CA TYR A 58 -13.14 12.23 -7.87
C TYR A 58 -12.67 12.25 -6.40
N LEU A 59 -11.35 12.26 -6.17
CA LEU A 59 -10.79 12.29 -4.82
C LEU A 59 -11.03 13.63 -4.12
N ALA A 60 -11.04 14.74 -4.86
CA ALA A 60 -11.36 16.04 -4.29
C ALA A 60 -12.81 16.10 -3.78
N GLU A 61 -13.75 15.49 -4.51
CA GLU A 61 -15.14 15.34 -4.06
C GLU A 61 -15.24 14.39 -2.86
N LEU A 62 -14.58 13.22 -2.93
CA LEU A 62 -14.58 12.23 -1.86
C LEU A 62 -14.03 12.77 -0.53
N PHE A 63 -12.96 13.57 -0.62
CA PHE A 63 -12.27 14.13 0.54
C PHE A 63 -12.84 15.48 0.99
N GLU A 64 -13.72 16.10 0.21
CA GLU A 64 -14.09 17.51 0.39
C GLU A 64 -12.86 18.42 0.44
N SER A 65 -11.87 18.15 -0.43
CA SER A 65 -10.56 18.80 -0.47
C SER A 65 -10.44 19.70 -1.69
N ASN A 66 -9.79 20.86 -1.54
CA ASN A 66 -9.54 21.76 -2.68
C ASN A 66 -8.37 21.28 -3.54
N HIS A 67 -7.41 20.61 -2.92
CA HIS A 67 -6.20 20.15 -3.59
C HIS A 67 -5.99 18.66 -3.39
N ILE A 68 -5.46 18.01 -4.41
CA ILE A 68 -5.08 16.60 -4.40
C ILE A 68 -3.63 16.48 -4.87
N TRP A 69 -2.86 15.71 -4.13
CA TRP A 69 -1.47 15.39 -4.47
C TRP A 69 -1.32 13.90 -4.73
N TYR A 70 -0.56 13.59 -5.77
CA TYR A 70 0.01 12.27 -5.94
C TYR A 70 1.19 12.10 -5.01
N PHE A 71 1.23 10.95 -4.31
CA PHE A 71 2.22 10.70 -3.28
C PHE A 71 3.30 9.73 -3.78
N LEU A 72 2.92 8.50 -4.04
CA LEU A 72 3.81 7.44 -4.54
C LEU A 72 3.02 6.28 -5.14
N ASP A 73 3.74 5.42 -5.83
CA ASP A 73 3.26 4.17 -6.39
C ASP A 73 4.10 2.99 -5.91
N GLU A 74 3.46 1.83 -5.85
CA GLU A 74 4.07 0.58 -5.43
C GLU A 74 3.55 -0.55 -6.33
N TYR A 75 4.44 -1.45 -6.71
CA TYR A 75 4.17 -2.51 -7.66
C TYR A 75 4.48 -3.87 -7.05
N PHE A 76 3.55 -4.80 -7.17
CA PHE A 76 3.70 -6.16 -6.65
C PHE A 76 3.66 -7.15 -7.80
N THR A 77 4.70 -7.98 -7.91
CA THR A 77 4.77 -9.10 -8.85
C THR A 77 4.78 -10.40 -8.06
N LYS A 78 3.65 -11.08 -8.03
CA LYS A 78 3.47 -12.41 -7.43
C LYS A 78 3.23 -13.42 -8.54
N GLU A 79 4.10 -14.41 -8.65
CA GLU A 79 4.07 -15.40 -9.72
C GLU A 79 4.34 -16.82 -9.19
N GLY A 80 3.96 -17.83 -9.99
CA GLY A 80 4.27 -19.23 -9.71
C GLY A 80 3.28 -19.95 -8.79
N GLY A 81 2.16 -19.33 -8.42
CA GLY A 81 1.06 -20.02 -7.72
C GLY A 81 1.34 -20.44 -6.28
N ARG A 82 2.36 -19.86 -5.63
CA ARG A 82 2.79 -20.26 -4.26
C ARG A 82 3.14 -19.09 -3.37
N THR A 83 2.84 -17.86 -3.77
CA THR A 83 3.24 -16.72 -2.95
C THR A 83 2.42 -16.64 -1.68
N ALA A 84 3.10 -16.19 -0.63
CA ALA A 84 2.50 -16.07 0.68
C ALA A 84 1.29 -15.13 0.72
N TYR A 85 0.43 -15.39 1.68
CA TYR A 85 -0.53 -14.42 2.18
C TYR A 85 0.21 -13.17 2.68
N THR A 86 -0.22 -11.98 2.25
CA THR A 86 0.31 -10.72 2.79
C THR A 86 -0.17 -10.57 4.24
N PRO A 87 0.72 -10.51 5.24
CA PRO A 87 0.32 -10.34 6.63
C PRO A 87 -0.57 -9.13 6.84
N TRP A 88 -1.50 -9.21 7.77
CA TRP A 88 -2.31 -8.07 8.18
C TRP A 88 -1.44 -6.93 8.68
N HIS A 89 -1.68 -5.73 8.19
CA HIS A 89 -0.93 -4.53 8.53
C HIS A 89 -1.74 -3.25 8.27
N GLN A 90 -1.16 -2.13 8.60
CA GLN A 90 -1.61 -0.79 8.25
C GLN A 90 -0.40 -0.06 7.64
N ASP A 91 -0.57 0.58 6.49
CA ASP A 91 0.52 1.30 5.81
C ASP A 91 1.06 2.47 6.65
N HIS A 92 0.21 3.06 7.49
CA HIS A 92 0.64 4.12 8.40
C HIS A 92 1.79 3.69 9.33
N SER A 93 1.98 2.40 9.56
CA SER A 93 3.13 1.93 10.34
C SER A 93 4.48 2.25 9.71
N VAL A 94 4.52 2.62 8.44
CA VAL A 94 5.73 2.99 7.68
C VAL A 94 5.65 4.37 7.01
N ILE A 95 4.47 5.01 6.98
CA ILE A 95 4.23 6.27 6.30
C ILE A 95 3.81 7.33 7.33
N PRO A 96 4.60 8.41 7.55
CA PRO A 96 4.38 9.38 8.61
C PRO A 96 3.36 10.47 8.23
N ILE A 97 2.20 10.08 7.70
CA ILE A 97 1.11 10.98 7.31
C ILE A 97 -0.04 10.83 8.30
N GLY A 98 -0.45 11.93 8.92
CA GLY A 98 -1.70 12.07 9.66
C GLY A 98 -2.77 12.76 8.81
N GLY A 99 -4.01 12.74 9.29
CA GLY A 99 -5.18 13.23 8.58
C GLY A 99 -6.04 12.09 8.04
N MET A 100 -7.18 12.45 7.45
CA MET A 100 -8.14 11.49 6.90
C MET A 100 -8.19 11.50 5.38
N GLN A 101 -7.65 12.55 4.77
CA GLN A 101 -7.70 12.73 3.31
C GLN A 101 -6.48 12.09 2.65
N TRP A 102 -6.32 10.77 2.81
CA TRP A 102 -5.36 10.01 2.03
C TRP A 102 -5.90 8.60 1.72
N VAL A 103 -5.47 8.02 0.61
CA VAL A 103 -6.08 6.81 0.06
C VAL A 103 -5.08 5.98 -0.73
N ASN A 104 -5.25 4.68 -0.65
CA ASN A 104 -4.69 3.70 -1.55
C ASN A 104 -5.70 3.36 -2.65
N LEU A 105 -5.26 3.41 -3.89
CA LEU A 105 -5.93 2.82 -5.04
C LEU A 105 -5.19 1.55 -5.43
N TRP A 106 -5.77 0.41 -5.09
CA TRP A 106 -5.19 -0.90 -5.41
C TRP A 106 -5.85 -1.46 -6.66
N ILE A 107 -5.06 -1.72 -7.69
CA ILE A 107 -5.50 -2.13 -9.03
C ILE A 107 -4.93 -3.52 -9.32
N SER A 108 -5.78 -4.47 -9.73
CA SER A 108 -5.36 -5.78 -10.24
C SER A 108 -5.39 -5.82 -11.76
N PHE A 109 -4.43 -6.56 -12.32
CA PHE A 109 -4.38 -6.85 -13.77
C PHE A 109 -4.89 -8.24 -14.13
N GLU A 110 -5.21 -9.06 -13.14
CA GLU A 110 -5.81 -10.38 -13.28
C GLU A 110 -7.19 -10.41 -12.62
N SER A 111 -8.06 -11.33 -13.07
CA SER A 111 -9.28 -11.69 -12.35
C SER A 111 -8.88 -12.39 -11.06
N LEU A 112 -9.37 -11.89 -9.94
CA LEU A 112 -9.04 -12.39 -8.62
C LEU A 112 -10.30 -12.86 -7.91
N PRO A 113 -10.44 -14.17 -7.64
CA PRO A 113 -11.41 -14.64 -6.66
C PRO A 113 -11.15 -14.02 -5.29
N ALA A 114 -12.18 -13.86 -4.48
CA ALA A 114 -12.11 -13.21 -3.17
C ALA A 114 -10.94 -13.72 -2.30
N HIS A 115 -10.68 -15.03 -2.29
CA HIS A 115 -9.60 -15.62 -1.48
C HIS A 115 -8.17 -15.30 -1.98
N ASN A 116 -8.01 -14.81 -3.22
CA ASN A 116 -6.74 -14.32 -3.77
C ASN A 116 -6.67 -12.79 -3.75
N CYS A 117 -7.75 -12.12 -3.36
CA CYS A 117 -7.84 -10.67 -3.32
C CYS A 117 -7.28 -10.09 -2.01
N LEU A 118 -7.30 -8.79 -1.90
CA LEU A 118 -6.99 -8.06 -0.68
C LEU A 118 -8.21 -8.09 0.25
N ASP A 119 -7.96 -8.40 1.53
CA ASP A 119 -8.92 -8.30 2.61
C ASP A 119 -8.75 -6.98 3.35
N VAL A 120 -9.86 -6.34 3.74
CA VAL A 120 -9.85 -5.08 4.49
C VAL A 120 -10.82 -5.15 5.66
N VAL A 121 -10.39 -4.78 6.87
CA VAL A 121 -11.29 -4.66 8.03
C VAL A 121 -12.00 -3.31 7.96
N ARG A 122 -13.34 -3.33 7.81
CA ARG A 122 -14.15 -2.10 7.71
C ARG A 122 -14.05 -1.28 8.99
N GLY A 123 -13.92 0.05 8.84
CA GLY A 123 -13.85 0.99 9.95
C GLY A 123 -12.56 0.98 10.77
N SER A 124 -11.63 0.05 10.51
CA SER A 124 -10.39 -0.09 11.30
C SER A 124 -9.45 1.11 11.20
N HIS A 125 -9.57 1.92 10.16
CA HIS A 125 -8.81 3.17 10.00
C HIS A 125 -9.12 4.23 11.07
N LEU A 126 -10.27 4.12 11.74
CA LEU A 126 -10.68 4.99 12.87
C LEU A 126 -10.19 4.45 14.23
N GLY A 127 -9.61 3.26 14.23
CA GLY A 127 -9.19 2.55 15.43
C GLY A 127 -7.72 2.78 15.79
N LYS A 128 -7.17 1.82 16.51
CA LYS A 128 -5.77 1.80 16.90
C LYS A 128 -4.85 1.55 15.71
N LEU A 129 -3.65 2.10 15.82
CA LEU A 129 -2.53 1.72 14.96
C LEU A 129 -1.72 0.60 15.63
N TYR A 130 -1.30 -0.35 14.84
CA TYR A 130 -0.63 -1.56 15.30
C TYR A 130 0.75 -1.74 14.63
N ASN A 131 1.61 -2.46 15.31
CA ASN A 131 2.83 -3.00 14.75
C ASN A 131 2.55 -4.40 14.18
N GLY A 132 2.48 -4.52 12.87
CA GLY A 132 2.23 -5.76 12.15
C GLY A 132 3.38 -6.77 12.22
N ALA A 133 3.28 -7.87 11.49
CA ALA A 133 4.34 -8.85 11.32
C ALA A 133 5.33 -8.43 10.23
N SER A 134 6.56 -8.91 10.33
CA SER A 134 7.59 -8.70 9.31
C SER A 134 7.34 -9.54 8.05
N TYR A 135 7.95 -9.11 6.93
CA TYR A 135 7.91 -9.84 5.64
C TYR A 135 9.13 -10.74 5.44
N ARG A 136 9.76 -11.21 6.54
CA ARG A 136 10.95 -12.07 6.47
C ARG A 136 10.61 -13.56 6.45
N ASN A 137 9.57 -13.94 7.20
CA ASN A 137 9.08 -15.30 7.27
C ASN A 137 7.55 -15.29 7.33
N ALA A 138 6.90 -15.87 6.32
CA ALA A 138 5.45 -15.89 6.21
C ALA A 138 4.76 -16.73 7.31
N ASP A 139 5.48 -17.69 7.89
CA ASP A 139 4.98 -18.60 8.93
C ASP A 139 5.22 -18.05 10.35
N ASP A 140 6.00 -16.97 10.49
CA ASP A 140 6.29 -16.34 11.79
C ASP A 140 5.64 -14.96 11.91
N LEU A 141 4.41 -14.93 12.36
CA LEU A 141 3.68 -13.69 12.65
C LEU A 141 4.11 -13.04 13.97
N THR A 142 5.03 -13.65 14.72
CA THR A 142 5.51 -13.08 16.01
C THR A 142 6.67 -12.10 15.83
N ASP A 143 7.44 -12.20 14.72
CA ASP A 143 8.50 -11.23 14.41
C ASP A 143 7.88 -9.88 14.02
N PRO A 144 8.13 -8.79 14.79
CA PRO A 144 7.49 -7.50 14.53
C PRO A 144 8.06 -6.84 13.28
N LEU A 145 7.21 -6.10 12.54
CA LEU A 145 7.63 -5.27 11.43
C LEU A 145 8.68 -4.25 11.90
N HIS A 146 8.43 -3.60 13.03
CA HIS A 146 9.34 -2.63 13.64
C HIS A 146 9.75 -3.06 15.04
N LYS A 147 11.02 -3.41 15.23
CA LYS A 147 11.59 -3.73 16.54
C LYS A 147 11.68 -2.45 17.38
N GLY A 148 11.18 -2.53 18.62
CA GLY A 148 11.20 -1.41 19.56
C GLY A 148 10.12 -0.35 19.29
N SER A 149 9.15 -0.62 18.43
CA SER A 149 7.99 0.25 18.25
C SER A 149 7.14 0.31 19.51
N GLU A 150 6.62 1.51 19.83
CA GLU A 150 5.64 1.71 20.89
C GLU A 150 4.22 1.29 20.49
N PHE A 151 3.97 1.04 19.19
CA PHE A 151 2.69 0.50 18.75
C PHE A 151 2.48 -0.90 19.31
N GLU A 152 1.28 -1.13 19.82
CA GLU A 152 0.83 -2.45 20.25
C GLU A 152 0.96 -3.48 19.12
N ARG A 153 1.29 -4.71 19.46
CA ARG A 153 1.33 -5.80 18.47
C ARG A 153 -0.06 -6.02 17.90
N LEU A 154 -0.13 -6.18 16.57
CA LEU A 154 -1.35 -6.57 15.90
C LEU A 154 -1.80 -7.97 16.38
N PRO A 155 -3.07 -8.14 16.79
CA PRO A 155 -3.63 -9.46 17.04
C PRO A 155 -3.50 -10.39 15.83
N ASP A 156 -3.49 -11.69 16.06
CA ASP A 156 -3.54 -12.66 14.97
C ASP A 156 -4.96 -12.75 14.39
N ILE A 157 -5.27 -11.83 13.47
CA ILE A 157 -6.59 -11.73 12.82
C ILE A 157 -6.96 -13.04 12.12
N ARG A 158 -6.00 -13.76 11.53
CA ARG A 158 -6.28 -15.05 10.87
C ARG A 158 -6.73 -16.11 11.87
N ALA A 159 -6.04 -16.22 13.02
CA ALA A 159 -6.42 -17.12 14.07
C ALA A 159 -7.76 -16.74 14.71
N ASP A 160 -8.02 -15.44 14.86
CA ASP A 160 -9.31 -14.96 15.37
C ASP A 160 -10.45 -15.33 14.43
N LEU A 161 -10.32 -15.05 13.13
CA LEU A 161 -11.33 -15.38 12.10
C LEU A 161 -11.53 -16.90 11.97
N ALA A 162 -10.47 -17.70 12.11
CA ALA A 162 -10.58 -19.16 12.09
C ALA A 162 -11.37 -19.70 13.29
N ARG A 163 -11.29 -19.03 14.44
CA ARG A 163 -12.01 -19.37 15.66
C ARG A 163 -13.44 -18.84 15.65
N ASP A 164 -13.62 -17.61 15.20
CA ASP A 164 -14.90 -16.92 15.09
C ASP A 164 -14.89 -15.99 13.87
N PRO A 165 -15.57 -16.38 12.77
CA PRO A 165 -15.63 -15.56 11.55
C PRO A 165 -16.26 -14.18 11.75
N SER A 166 -16.96 -13.94 12.85
CA SER A 166 -17.56 -12.63 13.18
C SER A 166 -16.65 -11.71 14.01
N SER A 167 -15.46 -12.19 14.43
CA SER A 167 -14.55 -11.45 15.30
C SER A 167 -14.02 -10.15 14.68
N TRP A 168 -13.96 -10.08 13.35
CA TRP A 168 -13.54 -8.93 12.58
C TRP A 168 -14.49 -8.69 11.40
N ASP A 169 -14.89 -7.45 11.14
CA ASP A 169 -15.72 -7.08 9.98
C ASP A 169 -14.86 -6.98 8.71
N VAL A 170 -14.49 -8.14 8.15
CA VAL A 170 -13.65 -8.23 6.96
C VAL A 170 -14.49 -8.09 5.69
N ALA A 171 -14.05 -7.19 4.82
CA ALA A 171 -14.52 -7.08 3.44
C ALA A 171 -13.50 -7.71 2.50
N THR A 172 -13.99 -8.56 1.60
CA THR A 172 -13.23 -9.12 0.49
C THR A 172 -14.13 -9.16 -0.75
N TYR A 173 -13.52 -9.17 -1.95
CA TYR A 173 -14.27 -9.04 -3.20
C TYR A 173 -13.65 -9.92 -4.28
N ASP A 174 -14.50 -10.43 -5.18
CA ASP A 174 -14.05 -10.88 -6.49
C ASP A 174 -13.76 -9.64 -7.33
N LEU A 175 -12.63 -9.63 -8.03
CA LEU A 175 -12.22 -8.50 -8.88
C LEU A 175 -11.95 -8.96 -10.31
N GLU A 176 -12.36 -8.13 -11.26
CA GLU A 176 -11.97 -8.26 -12.65
C GLU A 176 -10.85 -7.26 -13.01
N PRO A 177 -10.07 -7.52 -14.08
CA PRO A 177 -9.01 -6.63 -14.50
C PRO A 177 -9.50 -5.19 -14.74
N GLY A 178 -8.97 -4.24 -13.98
CA GLY A 178 -9.36 -2.84 -14.03
C GLY A 178 -10.30 -2.39 -12.91
N ASP A 179 -10.82 -3.33 -12.11
CA ASP A 179 -11.46 -2.97 -10.85
C ASP A 179 -10.43 -2.36 -9.89
N VAL A 180 -10.89 -1.45 -9.05
CA VAL A 180 -10.04 -0.70 -8.12
C VAL A 180 -10.61 -0.77 -6.72
N LEU A 181 -9.80 -1.20 -5.76
CA LEU A 181 -10.12 -1.07 -4.34
C LEU A 181 -9.60 0.25 -3.81
N PHE A 182 -10.51 1.04 -3.21
CA PHE A 182 -10.18 2.26 -2.48
C PHE A 182 -10.22 1.97 -0.99
N PHE A 183 -9.11 2.20 -0.29
CA PHE A 183 -9.10 2.08 1.16
C PHE A 183 -8.13 3.05 1.80
N HIS A 184 -8.47 3.47 3.02
CA HIS A 184 -7.61 4.35 3.81
C HIS A 184 -6.36 3.58 4.27
N PRO A 185 -5.14 4.12 4.14
CA PRO A 185 -3.91 3.42 4.51
C PRO A 185 -3.78 3.02 5.99
N CYS A 186 -4.56 3.64 6.88
CA CYS A 186 -4.70 3.19 8.26
C CYS A 186 -5.69 2.03 8.44
N ALA A 187 -6.41 1.60 7.40
CA ALA A 187 -7.24 0.41 7.50
C ALA A 187 -6.37 -0.85 7.60
N LEU A 188 -6.74 -1.74 8.49
CA LEU A 188 -6.15 -3.07 8.56
C LEU A 188 -6.47 -3.81 7.27
N HIS A 189 -5.44 -4.26 6.59
CA HIS A 189 -5.57 -5.00 5.34
C HIS A 189 -4.47 -6.07 5.21
N GLY A 190 -4.73 -7.03 4.35
CA GLY A 190 -3.82 -8.15 4.12
C GLY A 190 -4.40 -9.06 3.03
N GLY A 191 -3.86 -10.25 2.90
CA GLY A 191 -4.46 -11.26 2.06
C GLY A 191 -3.81 -11.50 0.71
N GLY A 192 -4.54 -12.22 -0.11
CA GLY A 192 -4.19 -12.50 -1.50
C GLY A 192 -2.92 -13.32 -1.68
N PRO A 193 -2.86 -14.62 -1.27
CA PRO A 193 -1.86 -15.54 -1.79
C PRO A 193 -2.09 -15.74 -3.29
N THR A 194 -1.12 -16.31 -3.98
CA THR A 194 -1.36 -16.95 -5.28
C THR A 194 -1.48 -18.46 -5.08
N ASP A 195 -2.17 -19.13 -5.98
CA ASP A 195 -2.37 -20.58 -5.97
C ASP A 195 -2.36 -21.16 -7.40
N GLU A 196 -2.60 -22.46 -7.57
CA GLU A 196 -2.59 -23.11 -8.87
C GLU A 196 -3.69 -22.58 -9.81
N GLN A 197 -4.80 -22.07 -9.30
CA GLN A 197 -5.90 -21.52 -10.10
C GLN A 197 -5.67 -20.05 -10.44
N THR A 198 -4.99 -19.32 -9.57
CA THR A 198 -4.59 -17.92 -9.75
C THR A 198 -3.07 -17.82 -9.56
N PRO A 199 -2.28 -18.34 -10.54
CA PRO A 199 -0.83 -18.48 -10.35
C PRO A 199 -0.09 -17.15 -10.38
N ASN A 200 -0.69 -16.13 -10.96
CA ASN A 200 -0.08 -14.81 -11.06
C ASN A 200 -1.00 -13.74 -10.52
N ARG A 201 -0.42 -12.78 -9.81
CA ARG A 201 -1.09 -11.56 -9.38
C ARG A 201 -0.13 -10.38 -9.51
N HIS A 202 -0.42 -9.55 -10.51
CA HIS A 202 0.26 -8.29 -10.74
C HIS A 202 -0.65 -7.17 -10.26
N THR A 203 -0.17 -6.37 -9.34
CA THR A 203 -0.96 -5.29 -8.76
C THR A 203 -0.15 -4.00 -8.65
N MET A 204 -0.85 -2.89 -8.78
CA MET A 204 -0.30 -1.56 -8.66
C MET A 204 -1.10 -0.80 -7.60
N VAL A 205 -0.40 -0.13 -6.70
CA VAL A 205 -1.01 0.75 -5.70
C VAL A 205 -0.60 2.17 -6.00
N LEU A 206 -1.57 3.06 -6.16
CA LEU A 206 -1.35 4.50 -6.28
C LEU A 206 -1.84 5.18 -5.02
N ARG A 207 -1.05 6.11 -4.47
CA ARG A 207 -1.38 6.79 -3.21
C ARG A 207 -1.55 8.28 -3.44
N PHE A 208 -2.62 8.82 -2.84
CA PHE A 208 -2.98 10.22 -2.95
C PHE A 208 -3.35 10.77 -1.58
N PHE A 209 -3.19 12.09 -1.42
CA PHE A 209 -3.63 12.77 -0.22
C PHE A 209 -4.22 14.16 -0.54
N GLY A 210 -5.01 14.68 0.40
CA GLY A 210 -5.70 15.97 0.32
C GLY A 210 -5.12 17.04 1.25
N ASP A 211 -5.91 18.08 1.49
CA ASP A 211 -5.49 19.28 2.23
C ASP A 211 -5.19 19.03 3.71
N ASP A 212 -5.86 18.07 4.36
CA ASP A 212 -5.69 17.78 5.78
C ASP A 212 -4.45 16.93 6.12
N ALA A 213 -3.73 16.45 5.10
CA ALA A 213 -2.55 15.65 5.31
C ALA A 213 -1.44 16.44 6.02
N VAL A 214 -1.00 15.94 7.18
CA VAL A 214 0.01 16.55 8.03
C VAL A 214 1.14 15.58 8.33
N TYR A 215 2.31 16.10 8.66
CA TYR A 215 3.39 15.27 9.16
C TYR A 215 3.05 14.71 10.54
N SER A 216 2.98 13.39 10.65
CA SER A 216 2.71 12.66 11.88
C SER A 216 3.89 11.72 12.16
N PRO A 217 4.83 12.11 13.04
CA PRO A 217 6.00 11.28 13.35
C PRO A 217 5.59 9.91 13.86
N LEU A 218 6.33 8.88 13.45
CA LEU A 218 6.13 7.53 13.94
C LEU A 218 6.97 7.26 15.19
N PRO A 219 6.45 6.49 16.17
CA PRO A 219 7.13 6.26 17.44
C PRO A 219 8.44 5.46 17.32
N HIS A 220 8.67 4.75 16.21
CA HIS A 220 9.86 3.94 15.96
C HIS A 220 10.80 4.60 14.94
N THR A 221 11.03 5.86 15.03
CA THR A 221 11.70 6.74 14.06
C THR A 221 13.12 6.33 13.65
N ASN A 222 13.27 5.21 13.01
CA ASN A 222 14.47 4.92 12.21
C ASN A 222 14.38 5.49 10.78
N PHE A 223 13.45 6.43 10.55
CA PHE A 223 13.40 7.20 9.30
C PHE A 223 14.67 7.98 9.02
N ASN A 224 15.43 8.32 10.05
CA ASN A 224 16.67 9.05 9.96
C ASN A 224 17.84 8.23 9.38
N ASN A 225 17.71 6.93 9.25
CA ASN A 225 18.81 6.06 8.83
C ASN A 225 18.92 5.84 7.32
N GLY A 226 18.03 6.41 6.55
CA GLY A 226 18.11 6.19 5.13
C GLY A 226 17.78 7.45 4.36
N GLY A 227 18.72 8.33 4.18
CA GLY A 227 18.65 9.49 3.29
C GLY A 227 17.84 9.27 2.00
N GLY A 228 16.60 8.95 2.10
CA GLY A 228 15.74 8.49 1.06
C GLY A 228 14.49 9.37 0.93
N MET A 229 13.37 8.72 0.80
CA MET A 229 12.07 9.32 0.53
C MET A 229 11.65 10.34 1.59
N TRP A 230 12.07 10.15 2.85
CA TRP A 230 11.65 10.95 4.02
C TRP A 230 12.64 12.03 4.47
N SER A 231 13.79 12.18 3.82
CA SER A 231 14.82 13.14 4.24
C SER A 231 14.34 14.59 4.34
N PHE A 232 13.29 14.98 3.60
CA PHE A 232 12.72 16.31 3.69
C PHE A 232 11.97 16.58 5.02
N LEU A 233 11.58 15.53 5.74
CA LEU A 233 10.84 15.63 7.01
C LEU A 233 11.72 16.07 8.17
N GLU A 234 13.05 16.02 8.04
CA GLU A 234 13.99 16.49 9.06
C GLU A 234 13.80 17.96 9.44
N SER A 235 13.25 18.76 8.50
CA SER A 235 12.96 20.19 8.70
C SER A 235 11.47 20.51 8.84
N VAL A 236 10.61 19.50 8.94
CA VAL A 236 9.16 19.69 9.05
C VAL A 236 8.71 19.44 10.49
N GLU A 237 8.02 20.40 11.08
CA GLU A 237 7.47 20.26 12.42
C GLU A 237 6.28 19.28 12.43
N PRO A 238 6.14 18.43 13.48
CA PRO A 238 4.96 17.60 13.65
C PRO A 238 3.66 18.42 13.58
N GLY A 239 2.69 17.93 12.83
CA GLY A 239 1.42 18.62 12.58
C GLY A 239 1.46 19.65 11.45
N ALA A 240 2.63 19.99 10.93
CA ALA A 240 2.71 20.86 9.75
C ALA A 240 2.18 20.15 8.49
N PRO A 241 1.69 20.88 7.48
CA PRO A 241 1.20 20.28 6.24
C PRO A 241 2.22 19.34 5.60
N PHE A 242 1.78 18.13 5.26
CA PHE A 242 2.61 17.13 4.59
C PHE A 242 2.80 17.52 3.12
N ARG A 243 3.77 18.38 2.87
CA ARG A 243 4.02 18.96 1.53
C ARG A 243 5.51 18.87 1.19
N SER A 244 5.78 18.56 -0.08
CA SER A 244 7.12 18.54 -0.65
C SER A 244 7.06 18.83 -2.14
N LYS A 245 8.11 19.41 -2.70
CA LYS A 245 8.27 19.54 -4.15
C LYS A 245 8.39 18.19 -4.88
N LYS A 246 8.55 17.12 -4.12
CA LYS A 246 8.59 15.75 -4.65
C LYS A 246 7.19 15.19 -4.95
N TYR A 247 6.14 15.82 -4.44
CA TYR A 247 4.76 15.38 -4.67
C TYR A 247 4.12 16.22 -5.76
N TYR A 248 3.37 15.56 -6.64
CA TYR A 248 2.74 16.24 -7.78
C TYR A 248 1.34 16.68 -7.39
N GLN A 249 1.13 17.98 -7.35
CA GLN A 249 -0.21 18.53 -7.20
C GLN A 249 -0.98 18.30 -8.51
N LEU A 250 -2.12 17.64 -8.41
CA LEU A 250 -2.98 17.26 -9.52
C LEU A 250 -4.17 18.22 -9.67
N ARG A 251 -4.55 18.80 -8.56
CA ARG A 251 -5.64 19.78 -8.47
C ARG A 251 -5.30 20.84 -7.45
#